data_1019dd958203cd4e9c34e65b0b5523ca
#
_entry.id   1019dd958203cd4e9c34e65b0b5523ca
#
_cell.length_a   1.000
_cell.length_b   1.000
_cell.length_c   1.000
_cell.angle_alpha   90.00
_cell.angle_beta   90.00
_cell.angle_gamma   90.00
#
_symmetry.space_group_name_H-M   'P 1'
#
loop_
_entity.id
_entity.type
_entity.pdbx_description
1 polymer ?
#
loop_
_entity_poly.entity_id
_entity_poly.type
_entity_poly.pdbx_seq_one_letter_code
_entity_poly.pdbx_strand_id
1 'polypeptide(L)'
;MTGRCEGSHQKMKQRRMNMKISKKALGILLLSLIFVLSACGNSDSKKESTHDSHSDSGSHEEMDHSGSAEVPEGLTESTHPKYKIGSQVIINASHMKGMKGAEATVTGAYDTTAYVVSYTPTTGGQRVDHHKWVIQEEIKDAGDKPLNPGDQVLLEASHMKGMKGATAEIDSAEKTTVYMVDYTSTTSGEKVKNHKWVTEDEISAK
;
A
#
# COMPACT_ATOMS: atom_id res chain seq x y z
N MET A 1 65.89 7.63 -22.26
CA MET A 1 65.70 7.18 -20.89
C MET A 1 64.32 6.57 -20.78
N THR A 2 64.27 5.26 -20.76
CA THR A 2 63.12 4.38 -20.79
C THR A 2 62.63 4.12 -19.37
N GLY A 3 61.36 4.46 -19.08
CA GLY A 3 60.69 4.11 -17.85
C GLY A 3 59.45 3.25 -18.13
N ARG A 4 59.63 1.95 -17.96
CA ARG A 4 58.57 0.94 -18.08
C ARG A 4 57.83 0.83 -16.74
N CYS A 5 56.53 1.07 -16.68
CA CYS A 5 55.70 0.74 -15.49
C CYS A 5 54.89 -0.53 -15.80
N GLU A 6 55.28 -1.56 -15.07
CA GLU A 6 54.64 -2.87 -15.08
C GLU A 6 53.25 -2.82 -14.42
N GLY A 7 52.31 -3.45 -15.10
CA GLY A 7 50.96 -3.63 -14.63
C GLY A 7 50.85 -4.70 -13.56
N SER A 8 50.18 -4.37 -12.47
CA SER A 8 49.80 -5.28 -11.40
C SER A 8 48.40 -5.79 -11.70
N HIS A 9 48.33 -7.03 -12.23
CA HIS A 9 47.10 -7.82 -12.31
C HIS A 9 46.71 -8.33 -10.91
N GLN A 10 45.75 -7.71 -10.25
CA GLN A 10 45.10 -8.31 -9.08
C GLN A 10 44.03 -9.28 -9.54
N LYS A 11 44.32 -10.57 -9.38
CA LYS A 11 43.37 -11.69 -9.49
C LYS A 11 42.32 -11.58 -8.40
N MET A 12 41.08 -11.25 -8.77
CA MET A 12 39.92 -11.42 -7.90
C MET A 12 39.60 -12.90 -7.72
N LYS A 13 39.88 -13.39 -6.54
CA LYS A 13 39.63 -14.76 -6.08
C LYS A 13 38.13 -14.90 -5.77
N GLN A 14 37.35 -15.43 -6.72
CA GLN A 14 35.97 -15.85 -6.48
C GLN A 14 35.93 -16.94 -5.42
N ARG A 15 35.44 -16.61 -4.23
CA ARG A 15 35.05 -17.58 -3.20
C ARG A 15 33.68 -18.15 -3.59
N ARG A 16 33.68 -19.32 -4.21
CA ARG A 16 32.49 -20.18 -4.29
C ARG A 16 32.19 -20.71 -2.90
N MET A 17 31.13 -20.21 -2.27
CA MET A 17 30.56 -20.83 -1.07
C MET A 17 29.76 -22.06 -1.51
N ASN A 18 30.34 -23.25 -1.30
CA ASN A 18 29.63 -24.51 -1.41
C ASN A 18 28.71 -24.68 -0.21
N MET A 19 27.40 -24.49 -0.44
CA MET A 19 26.37 -24.81 0.54
C MET A 19 26.09 -26.31 0.46
N LYS A 20 26.63 -27.07 1.42
CA LYS A 20 26.33 -28.50 1.59
C LYS A 20 24.90 -28.63 2.11
N ILE A 21 23.99 -29.07 1.23
CA ILE A 21 22.65 -29.49 1.62
C ILE A 21 22.77 -30.86 2.31
N SER A 22 22.51 -30.90 3.59
CA SER A 22 22.42 -32.12 4.38
C SER A 22 21.11 -32.83 4.10
N LYS A 23 21.16 -33.96 3.39
CA LYS A 23 20.06 -34.90 3.23
C LYS A 23 20.07 -35.86 4.42
N LYS A 24 19.21 -35.64 5.41
CA LYS A 24 18.74 -36.62 6.44
C LYS A 24 17.53 -35.94 7.08
N ALA A 25 16.32 -36.41 7.00
CA ALA A 25 15.75 -37.63 7.43
C ALA A 25 14.37 -37.83 6.77
N LEU A 26 14.26 -38.93 6.09
CA LEU A 26 13.03 -39.59 5.72
C LEU A 26 12.63 -40.49 6.91
N GLY A 27 11.46 -40.30 7.47
CA GLY A 27 10.90 -41.11 8.54
C GLY A 27 9.42 -40.85 8.62
N ILE A 28 8.67 -41.62 7.90
CA ILE A 28 7.68 -42.63 8.26
C ILE A 28 6.99 -42.36 9.63
N LEU A 29 5.69 -42.02 9.57
CA LEU A 29 4.67 -42.68 10.36
C LEU A 29 3.28 -42.53 9.71
N LEU A 30 2.83 -43.62 9.08
CA LEU A 30 1.46 -44.01 8.78
C LEU A 30 0.79 -44.48 10.09
N LEU A 31 -0.47 -44.33 10.19
CA LEU A 31 -1.53 -44.87 11.07
C LEU A 31 -2.17 -43.76 11.94
N SER A 32 -3.43 -43.48 11.78
CA SER A 32 -4.61 -44.30 12.12
C SER A 32 -5.88 -43.75 11.54
N LEU A 33 -6.52 -44.51 10.75
CA LEU A 33 -7.92 -44.54 10.37
C LEU A 33 -8.70 -45.15 11.54
N ILE A 34 -9.82 -44.62 12.02
CA ILE A 34 -10.98 -45.31 12.62
C ILE A 34 -12.03 -44.23 12.93
N PHE A 35 -13.12 -44.27 12.13
CA PHE A 35 -14.51 -44.56 12.46
C PHE A 35 -15.17 -43.77 13.59
N VAL A 36 -16.31 -43.11 13.32
CA VAL A 36 -17.60 -43.64 13.66
C VAL A 36 -18.71 -42.97 12.86
N LEU A 37 -19.41 -43.75 12.03
CA LEU A 37 -20.76 -43.51 11.56
C LEU A 37 -21.72 -43.96 12.67
N SER A 38 -22.69 -43.10 13.03
CA SER A 38 -23.94 -43.48 13.75
C SER A 38 -24.97 -42.48 13.26
N ALA A 39 -25.76 -42.83 12.34
CA ALA A 39 -26.99 -43.64 12.35
C ALA A 39 -28.22 -42.88 12.87
N CYS A 40 -29.09 -42.63 11.92
CA CYS A 40 -30.52 -42.42 11.87
C CYS A 40 -31.32 -42.54 13.16
N GLY A 41 -32.24 -41.61 13.32
CA GLY A 41 -33.45 -41.74 14.13
C GLY A 41 -34.50 -40.81 13.57
N ASN A 42 -35.45 -41.40 12.83
CA ASN A 42 -36.64 -40.80 12.29
C ASN A 42 -37.71 -40.64 13.35
N SER A 43 -38.36 -39.47 13.46
CA SER A 43 -39.77 -39.38 13.89
C SER A 43 -40.32 -37.99 13.58
N ASP A 44 -41.41 -37.98 12.85
CA ASP A 44 -42.30 -36.89 12.51
C ASP A 44 -42.78 -36.07 13.73
N SER A 45 -42.85 -34.75 13.56
CA SER A 45 -44.05 -33.94 13.84
C SER A 45 -43.79 -32.44 13.61
N LYS A 46 -44.46 -31.97 12.58
CA LYS A 46 -45.19 -30.70 12.39
C LYS A 46 -44.84 -29.48 13.27
N LYS A 47 -44.57 -28.41 12.50
CA LYS A 47 -45.06 -27.03 12.69
C LYS A 47 -44.07 -25.99 13.20
N GLU A 48 -44.03 -25.04 12.35
CA GLU A 48 -43.97 -23.57 12.47
C GLU A 48 -42.61 -22.90 12.21
N SER A 49 -42.72 -22.10 11.17
CA SER A 49 -41.73 -21.18 10.63
C SER A 49 -41.15 -20.23 11.68
N THR A 50 -39.84 -20.19 11.76
CA THR A 50 -39.13 -18.92 11.94
C THR A 50 -37.89 -18.93 11.05
N HIS A 51 -37.82 -17.93 10.19
CA HIS A 51 -36.69 -17.55 9.39
C HIS A 51 -35.54 -17.16 10.32
N ASP A 52 -34.59 -18.04 10.56
CA ASP A 52 -33.27 -17.62 11.00
C ASP A 52 -32.37 -17.46 9.76
N SER A 53 -32.39 -16.24 9.28
CA SER A 53 -31.34 -15.73 8.42
C SER A 53 -30.04 -15.72 9.21
N HIS A 54 -29.19 -16.71 9.04
CA HIS A 54 -27.78 -16.56 9.35
C HIS A 54 -27.22 -15.52 8.38
N SER A 55 -27.36 -14.28 8.79
CA SER A 55 -26.51 -13.19 8.30
C SER A 55 -25.11 -13.53 8.80
N ASP A 56 -24.30 -14.07 7.91
CA ASP A 56 -22.84 -13.98 8.01
C ASP A 56 -22.49 -12.49 7.94
N SER A 57 -22.57 -11.84 9.08
CA SER A 57 -22.03 -10.50 9.29
C SER A 57 -20.51 -10.63 9.37
N GLY A 58 -19.87 -10.87 8.24
CA GLY A 58 -18.53 -10.42 8.05
C GLY A 58 -18.56 -8.91 8.28
N SER A 59 -18.15 -8.47 9.47
CA SER A 59 -17.91 -7.08 9.77
C SER A 59 -16.81 -6.58 8.83
N HIS A 60 -17.20 -6.09 7.65
CA HIS A 60 -16.40 -5.16 6.91
C HIS A 60 -16.37 -3.90 7.78
N GLU A 61 -15.35 -3.80 8.62
CA GLU A 61 -14.98 -2.51 9.18
C GLU A 61 -14.67 -1.64 7.95
N GLU A 62 -15.64 -0.81 7.56
CA GLU A 62 -15.42 0.26 6.61
C GLU A 62 -14.42 1.18 7.28
N MET A 63 -13.17 1.10 6.83
CA MET A 63 -12.14 1.98 7.33
C MET A 63 -12.47 3.39 6.85
N ASP A 64 -12.69 4.30 7.79
CA ASP A 64 -12.77 5.72 7.50
C ASP A 64 -11.44 6.15 6.86
N HIS A 65 -11.50 6.44 5.57
CA HIS A 65 -10.35 6.87 4.77
C HIS A 65 -10.16 8.38 4.77
N SER A 66 -10.92 9.09 5.60
CA SER A 66 -10.74 10.53 5.79
C SER A 66 -9.42 10.82 6.51
N GLY A 67 -8.63 11.72 5.93
CA GLY A 67 -7.38 12.19 6.52
C GLY A 67 -7.57 13.47 7.34
N SER A 68 -6.55 13.85 8.12
CA SER A 68 -6.47 15.19 8.68
C SER A 68 -6.17 16.20 7.57
N ALA A 69 -6.58 17.46 7.78
CA ALA A 69 -6.21 18.55 6.87
C ALA A 69 -4.72 18.96 6.99
N GLU A 70 -4.02 18.44 7.99
CA GLU A 70 -2.59 18.72 8.20
C GLU A 70 -1.76 18.12 7.07
N VAL A 71 -0.80 18.87 6.58
CA VAL A 71 0.17 18.45 5.58
C VAL A 71 1.55 18.31 6.22
N PRO A 72 2.45 17.48 5.65
CA PRO A 72 3.82 17.39 6.13
C PRO A 72 4.54 18.73 6.16
N GLU A 73 5.43 18.90 7.14
CA GLU A 73 6.29 20.07 7.22
C GLU A 73 7.22 20.14 6.00
N GLY A 74 7.42 21.33 5.48
CA GLY A 74 8.29 21.56 4.31
C GLY A 74 7.61 21.34 2.96
N LEU A 75 6.40 20.79 2.91
CA LEU A 75 5.67 20.61 1.67
C LEU A 75 5.31 21.95 1.02
N THR A 76 5.68 22.13 -0.23
CA THR A 76 5.52 23.38 -0.97
C THR A 76 4.20 23.44 -1.72
N GLU A 77 3.37 24.45 -1.46
CA GLU A 77 2.16 24.68 -2.24
C GLU A 77 2.52 24.99 -3.71
N SER A 78 1.79 24.36 -4.63
CA SER A 78 1.96 24.63 -6.06
C SER A 78 1.44 26.03 -6.40
N THR A 79 2.28 26.82 -7.06
CA THR A 79 1.93 28.19 -7.46
C THR A 79 1.07 28.25 -8.72
N HIS A 80 1.13 27.22 -9.55
CA HIS A 80 0.39 27.13 -10.81
C HIS A 80 -0.23 25.75 -11.03
N PRO A 81 -1.05 25.25 -10.08
CA PRO A 81 -1.64 23.93 -10.23
C PRO A 81 -2.63 23.92 -11.40
N LYS A 82 -2.67 22.82 -12.13
CA LYS A 82 -3.66 22.62 -13.21
C LYS A 82 -5.09 22.69 -12.70
N TYR A 83 -5.32 22.17 -11.50
CA TYR A 83 -6.62 22.23 -10.82
C TYR A 83 -6.46 23.06 -9.54
N LYS A 84 -7.09 24.24 -9.52
CA LYS A 84 -7.02 25.14 -8.37
C LYS A 84 -7.82 24.60 -7.18
N ILE A 85 -7.45 25.01 -5.98
CA ILE A 85 -8.26 24.73 -4.77
C ILE A 85 -9.71 25.18 -4.99
N GLY A 86 -10.67 24.31 -4.65
CA GLY A 86 -12.09 24.49 -4.89
C GLY A 86 -12.58 23.97 -6.27
N SER A 87 -11.68 23.57 -7.17
CA SER A 87 -12.07 22.97 -8.44
C SER A 87 -12.81 21.65 -8.23
N GLN A 88 -13.84 21.42 -9.07
CA GLN A 88 -14.50 20.13 -9.17
C GLN A 88 -13.78 19.27 -10.21
N VAL A 89 -13.42 18.05 -9.82
CA VAL A 89 -12.67 17.10 -10.65
C VAL A 89 -13.30 15.71 -10.57
N ILE A 90 -12.96 14.86 -11.54
CA ILE A 90 -13.26 13.43 -11.52
C ILE A 90 -11.98 12.67 -11.20
N ILE A 91 -12.03 11.76 -10.24
CA ILE A 91 -10.90 10.90 -9.90
C ILE A 91 -10.86 9.71 -10.87
N ASN A 92 -9.74 9.52 -11.56
CA ASN A 92 -9.48 8.40 -12.45
C ASN A 92 -8.71 7.26 -11.76
N ALA A 93 -8.10 7.55 -10.61
CA ALA A 93 -7.38 6.59 -9.78
C ALA A 93 -8.30 5.55 -9.13
N SER A 94 -7.74 4.39 -8.83
CA SER A 94 -8.43 3.30 -8.14
C SER A 94 -7.60 2.75 -6.97
N HIS A 95 -6.93 3.63 -6.21
CA HIS A 95 -6.12 3.25 -5.05
C HIS A 95 -6.98 2.55 -3.98
N MET A 96 -8.21 2.98 -3.87
CA MET A 96 -9.19 2.42 -2.93
C MET A 96 -10.53 2.18 -3.60
N LYS A 97 -11.33 1.30 -3.01
CA LYS A 97 -12.68 1.00 -3.46
C LYS A 97 -13.54 2.28 -3.44
N GLY A 98 -14.26 2.54 -4.51
CA GLY A 98 -15.17 3.69 -4.62
C GLY A 98 -14.52 5.01 -5.02
N MET A 99 -13.23 5.02 -5.32
CA MET A 99 -12.50 6.21 -5.76
C MET A 99 -12.68 6.52 -7.24
N LYS A 100 -12.57 5.48 -8.07
CA LYS A 100 -12.65 5.64 -9.53
C LYS A 100 -14.02 6.16 -9.98
N GLY A 101 -13.99 7.25 -10.74
CA GLY A 101 -15.19 7.94 -11.22
C GLY A 101 -15.87 8.83 -10.17
N ALA A 102 -15.29 8.93 -8.94
CA ALA A 102 -15.84 9.80 -7.92
C ALA A 102 -15.68 11.28 -8.30
N GLU A 103 -16.73 12.06 -8.04
CA GLU A 103 -16.65 13.50 -8.04
C GLU A 103 -15.93 13.99 -6.80
N ALA A 104 -14.94 14.85 -7.00
CA ALA A 104 -14.11 15.36 -5.93
C ALA A 104 -13.96 16.89 -5.99
N THR A 105 -13.65 17.47 -4.84
CA THR A 105 -13.24 18.87 -4.71
C THR A 105 -11.79 18.92 -4.30
N VAL A 106 -10.97 19.67 -5.02
CA VAL A 106 -9.56 19.90 -4.66
C VAL A 106 -9.51 20.76 -3.38
N THR A 107 -8.82 20.27 -2.35
CA THR A 107 -8.63 20.98 -1.07
C THR A 107 -7.19 21.41 -0.85
N GLY A 108 -6.23 20.87 -1.61
CA GLY A 108 -4.82 21.27 -1.61
C GLY A 108 -4.12 20.84 -2.88
N ALA A 109 -3.05 21.55 -3.26
CA ALA A 109 -2.21 21.24 -4.43
C ALA A 109 -0.75 21.55 -4.09
N TYR A 110 0.17 20.59 -4.29
CA TYR A 110 1.55 20.70 -3.82
C TYR A 110 2.53 20.12 -4.84
N ASP A 111 3.67 20.78 -5.02
CA ASP A 111 4.72 20.33 -5.94
C ASP A 111 5.76 19.52 -5.15
N THR A 112 5.86 18.24 -5.45
CA THR A 112 6.74 17.31 -4.75
C THR A 112 7.18 16.13 -5.64
N THR A 113 7.84 15.13 -5.05
CA THR A 113 8.05 13.83 -5.64
C THR A 113 7.13 12.82 -4.96
N ALA A 114 6.27 12.18 -5.75
CA ALA A 114 5.38 11.10 -5.30
C ALA A 114 6.05 9.73 -5.55
N TYR A 115 5.88 8.81 -4.59
CA TYR A 115 6.47 7.48 -4.62
C TYR A 115 5.39 6.41 -4.55
N VAL A 116 5.55 5.38 -5.36
CA VAL A 116 4.93 4.08 -5.13
C VAL A 116 5.83 3.31 -4.19
N VAL A 117 5.27 2.73 -3.12
CA VAL A 117 6.05 2.02 -2.10
C VAL A 117 5.45 0.67 -1.76
N SER A 118 6.32 -0.27 -1.40
CA SER A 118 5.93 -1.57 -0.86
C SER A 118 6.44 -1.72 0.56
N TYR A 119 5.59 -2.08 1.52
CA TYR A 119 5.95 -2.14 2.94
C TYR A 119 5.19 -3.23 3.70
N THR A 120 5.72 -3.63 4.87
CA THR A 120 4.99 -4.48 5.82
C THR A 120 4.51 -3.61 6.98
N PRO A 121 3.20 -3.60 7.29
CA PRO A 121 2.67 -2.78 8.37
C PRO A 121 3.32 -3.06 9.71
N THR A 122 3.61 -2.03 10.51
CA THR A 122 4.17 -2.15 11.88
C THR A 122 3.24 -2.88 12.83
N THR A 123 1.95 -2.92 12.51
CA THR A 123 0.93 -3.66 13.26
C THR A 123 0.87 -5.16 12.91
N GLY A 124 1.75 -5.62 12.02
CA GLY A 124 1.72 -6.97 11.46
C GLY A 124 0.69 -7.10 10.33
N GLY A 125 0.64 -8.30 9.73
CA GLY A 125 -0.24 -8.60 8.61
C GLY A 125 0.51 -8.83 7.31
N GLN A 126 -0.22 -8.84 6.20
CA GLN A 126 0.36 -9.03 4.88
C GLN A 126 1.12 -7.78 4.43
N ARG A 127 2.17 -8.00 3.63
CA ARG A 127 2.87 -6.93 2.92
C ARG A 127 1.87 -6.18 2.02
N VAL A 128 1.95 -4.88 2.03
CA VAL A 128 1.24 -4.01 1.11
C VAL A 128 2.20 -3.73 -0.04
N ASP A 129 1.82 -4.15 -1.24
CA ASP A 129 2.63 -3.94 -2.44
C ASP A 129 2.06 -2.79 -3.26
N HIS A 130 2.96 -1.99 -3.85
CA HIS A 130 2.65 -0.90 -4.77
C HIS A 130 1.61 0.11 -4.25
N HIS A 131 1.73 0.49 -2.98
CA HIS A 131 0.88 1.53 -2.39
C HIS A 131 1.15 2.88 -3.04
N LYS A 132 0.10 3.55 -3.46
CA LYS A 132 0.08 4.91 -4.02
C LYS A 132 -0.68 5.84 -3.07
N TRP A 133 -0.18 6.95 -2.73
CA TRP A 133 1.13 7.57 -2.92
C TRP A 133 1.71 7.92 -1.56
N VAL A 134 3.02 7.91 -1.45
CA VAL A 134 3.77 8.56 -0.38
C VAL A 134 4.59 9.67 -1.01
N ILE A 135 4.68 10.83 -0.38
CA ILE A 135 5.46 11.95 -0.92
C ILE A 135 6.80 12.10 -0.22
N GLN A 136 7.72 12.86 -0.81
CA GLN A 136 9.09 13.07 -0.30
C GLN A 136 9.08 13.48 1.18
N GLU A 137 8.18 14.38 1.56
CA GLU A 137 8.06 14.95 2.91
C GLU A 137 7.42 13.99 3.92
N GLU A 138 6.96 12.84 3.49
CA GLU A 138 6.43 11.74 4.33
C GLU A 138 7.44 10.60 4.51
N ILE A 139 8.69 10.82 4.08
CA ILE A 139 9.78 9.85 4.23
C ILE A 139 10.84 10.44 5.16
N LYS A 140 11.17 9.71 6.19
CA LYS A 140 12.15 10.15 7.19
C LYS A 140 13.52 10.38 6.55
N ASP A 141 14.11 11.54 6.82
CA ASP A 141 15.46 11.92 6.39
C ASP A 141 15.67 11.80 4.85
N ALA A 142 14.61 11.93 4.06
CA ALA A 142 14.68 11.79 2.59
C ALA A 142 15.57 12.85 1.92
N GLY A 143 15.76 14.03 2.56
CA GLY A 143 16.53 15.14 1.99
C GLY A 143 15.84 15.76 0.77
N ASP A 144 16.61 16.51 -0.03
CA ASP A 144 16.08 17.28 -1.17
C ASP A 144 16.16 16.53 -2.51
N LYS A 145 16.81 15.38 -2.54
CA LYS A 145 17.01 14.61 -3.78
C LYS A 145 15.98 13.49 -3.88
N PRO A 146 15.41 13.27 -5.08
CA PRO A 146 14.55 12.13 -5.29
C PRO A 146 15.26 10.81 -4.95
N LEU A 147 14.53 9.91 -4.31
CA LEU A 147 14.95 8.55 -4.01
C LEU A 147 14.80 7.66 -5.24
N ASN A 148 15.57 6.59 -5.32
CA ASN A 148 15.57 5.70 -6.46
C ASN A 148 14.77 4.42 -6.17
N PRO A 149 14.22 3.76 -7.20
CA PRO A 149 13.65 2.43 -7.05
C PRO A 149 14.67 1.47 -6.41
N GLY A 150 14.20 0.70 -5.40
CA GLY A 150 15.01 -0.21 -4.59
C GLY A 150 15.58 0.40 -3.31
N ASP A 151 15.51 1.72 -3.13
CA ASP A 151 15.92 2.35 -1.87
C ASP A 151 15.01 1.92 -0.72
N GLN A 152 15.61 1.62 0.45
CA GLN A 152 14.89 1.30 1.68
C GLN A 152 14.74 2.56 2.52
N VAL A 153 13.52 2.86 2.92
CA VAL A 153 13.15 4.08 3.63
C VAL A 153 12.30 3.80 4.85
N LEU A 154 12.22 4.77 5.77
CA LEU A 154 11.30 4.74 6.90
C LEU A 154 10.14 5.70 6.63
N LEU A 155 8.91 5.20 6.68
CA LEU A 155 7.72 6.01 6.42
C LEU A 155 7.31 6.83 7.65
N GLU A 156 6.98 8.09 7.42
CA GLU A 156 6.30 8.97 8.38
C GLU A 156 4.82 9.18 8.00
N ALA A 157 4.44 8.79 6.78
CA ALA A 157 3.07 8.76 6.31
C ALA A 157 2.15 7.94 7.23
N SER A 158 0.93 8.40 7.41
CA SER A 158 -0.07 7.75 8.27
C SER A 158 -1.42 7.55 7.55
N HIS A 159 -1.39 7.36 6.22
CA HIS A 159 -2.59 7.20 5.40
C HIS A 159 -3.34 5.92 5.72
N MET A 160 -2.61 4.91 6.18
CA MET A 160 -3.17 3.61 6.55
C MET A 160 -2.63 3.14 7.90
N LYS A 161 -3.42 2.32 8.59
CA LYS A 161 -3.01 1.71 9.86
C LYS A 161 -1.71 0.91 9.70
N GLY A 162 -0.72 1.20 10.55
CA GLY A 162 0.57 0.52 10.54
C GLY A 162 1.56 1.00 9.47
N MET A 163 1.24 2.07 8.74
CA MET A 163 2.16 2.67 7.77
C MET A 163 3.26 3.46 8.45
N LYS A 164 2.91 4.33 9.41
CA LYS A 164 3.89 5.14 10.14
C LYS A 164 4.90 4.26 10.88
N GLY A 165 6.19 4.52 10.63
CA GLY A 165 7.30 3.76 11.19
C GLY A 165 7.60 2.45 10.46
N ALA A 166 6.89 2.12 9.37
CA ALA A 166 7.20 0.96 8.55
C ALA A 166 8.45 1.21 7.70
N THR A 167 9.28 0.19 7.54
CA THR A 167 10.32 0.18 6.50
C THR A 167 9.67 -0.17 5.17
N ALA A 168 9.88 0.67 4.17
CA ALA A 168 9.35 0.51 2.83
C ALA A 168 10.46 0.47 1.79
N GLU A 169 10.20 -0.17 0.67
CA GLU A 169 11.00 -0.13 -0.54
C GLU A 169 10.34 0.82 -1.54
N ILE A 170 11.12 1.69 -2.15
CA ILE A 170 10.66 2.55 -3.24
C ILE A 170 10.50 1.70 -4.50
N ASP A 171 9.28 1.61 -5.03
CA ASP A 171 9.00 0.90 -6.29
C ASP A 171 9.18 1.82 -7.51
N SER A 172 8.73 3.07 -7.40
CA SER A 172 8.89 4.11 -8.43
C SER A 172 8.77 5.50 -7.84
N ALA A 173 9.25 6.50 -8.59
CA ALA A 173 9.22 7.91 -8.24
C ALA A 173 8.71 8.75 -9.41
N GLU A 174 7.90 9.77 -9.13
CA GLU A 174 7.36 10.71 -10.09
C GLU A 174 7.39 12.12 -9.53
N LYS A 175 8.04 13.05 -10.23
CA LYS A 175 7.98 14.48 -9.87
C LYS A 175 6.72 15.07 -10.47
N THR A 176 5.78 15.48 -9.63
CA THR A 176 4.45 15.90 -10.07
C THR A 176 3.81 16.89 -9.07
N THR A 177 2.68 17.45 -9.44
CA THR A 177 1.77 18.08 -8.49
C THR A 177 0.87 17.02 -7.89
N VAL A 178 0.86 16.89 -6.57
CA VAL A 178 -0.10 16.05 -5.83
C VAL A 178 -1.24 16.90 -5.29
N TYR A 179 -2.42 16.29 -5.22
CA TYR A 179 -3.63 16.94 -4.75
C TYR A 179 -4.19 16.25 -3.51
N MET A 180 -4.64 17.04 -2.56
CA MET A 180 -5.54 16.61 -1.51
C MET A 180 -6.97 16.87 -1.95
N VAL A 181 -7.85 15.90 -1.78
CA VAL A 181 -9.22 15.97 -2.29
C VAL A 181 -10.26 15.50 -1.27
N ASP A 182 -11.42 16.14 -1.33
CA ASP A 182 -12.66 15.65 -0.72
C ASP A 182 -13.48 14.96 -1.81
N TYR A 183 -13.98 13.75 -1.57
CA TYR A 183 -14.82 13.07 -2.55
C TYR A 183 -15.95 12.27 -1.89
N THR A 184 -16.93 11.84 -2.71
CA THR A 184 -17.98 10.92 -2.28
C THR A 184 -17.72 9.57 -2.94
N SER A 185 -17.57 8.52 -2.13
CA SER A 185 -17.34 7.16 -2.63
C SER A 185 -18.46 6.72 -3.57
N THR A 186 -18.09 6.23 -4.77
CA THR A 186 -19.04 5.72 -5.77
C THR A 186 -19.68 4.40 -5.38
N THR A 187 -19.14 3.70 -4.36
CA THR A 187 -19.63 2.39 -3.92
C THR A 187 -20.41 2.46 -2.62
N SER A 188 -19.96 3.23 -1.62
CA SER A 188 -20.64 3.36 -0.33
C SER A 188 -21.51 4.62 -0.22
N GLY A 189 -21.22 5.64 -1.03
CA GLY A 189 -21.86 6.96 -0.89
C GLY A 189 -21.30 7.79 0.26
N GLU A 190 -20.31 7.29 0.97
CA GLU A 190 -19.68 8.00 2.08
C GLU A 190 -18.80 9.13 1.61
N LYS A 191 -18.72 10.17 2.43
CA LYS A 191 -17.86 11.32 2.19
C LYS A 191 -16.49 11.07 2.80
N VAL A 192 -15.47 11.04 1.94
CA VAL A 192 -14.06 10.99 2.34
C VAL A 192 -13.51 12.40 2.32
N LYS A 193 -12.91 12.81 3.42
CA LYS A 193 -12.33 14.15 3.61
C LYS A 193 -10.82 14.09 3.59
N ASN A 194 -10.20 15.12 2.99
CA ASN A 194 -8.75 15.33 2.98
C ASN A 194 -7.97 14.07 2.56
N HIS A 195 -8.48 13.36 1.53
CA HIS A 195 -7.76 12.19 1.02
C HIS A 195 -6.41 12.62 0.43
N LYS A 196 -5.35 11.97 0.85
CA LYS A 196 -3.96 12.14 0.40
C LYS A 196 -3.49 10.82 -0.20
N TRP A 197 -2.95 10.81 -1.35
CA TRP A 197 -2.76 11.80 -2.40
C TRP A 197 -3.31 11.26 -3.71
N VAL A 198 -3.63 12.16 -4.64
CA VAL A 198 -3.80 11.82 -6.06
C VAL A 198 -2.85 12.70 -6.86
N THR A 199 -2.27 12.16 -7.93
CA THR A 199 -1.39 12.92 -8.84
C THR A 199 -2.21 13.68 -9.88
N GLU A 200 -1.55 14.62 -10.58
CA GLU A 200 -2.21 15.42 -11.60
C GLU A 200 -2.83 14.57 -12.71
N ASP A 201 -2.16 13.46 -13.09
CA ASP A 201 -2.63 12.55 -14.14
C ASP A 201 -3.78 11.65 -13.70
N GLU A 202 -4.01 11.55 -12.38
CA GLU A 202 -5.08 10.71 -11.81
C GLU A 202 -6.41 11.46 -11.62
N ILE A 203 -6.46 12.73 -12.01
CA ILE A 203 -7.69 13.52 -11.97
C ILE A 203 -7.95 14.20 -13.33
N SER A 204 -9.20 14.55 -13.60
CA SER A 204 -9.60 15.29 -14.79
C SER A 204 -10.65 16.34 -14.44
N ALA A 205 -10.76 17.38 -15.26
CA ALA A 205 -11.83 18.37 -15.08
C ALA A 205 -13.20 17.69 -15.20
N LYS A 206 -14.13 18.14 -14.36
CA LYS A 206 -15.54 17.75 -14.42
C LYS A 206 -16.25 18.46 -15.56
#